data_1e62121d8c23195270cdbf2b5e207bfe
#
_entry.id   1e62121d8c23195270cdbf2b5e207bfe
#
_cell.length_a   1.000
_cell.length_b   1.000
_cell.length_c   1.000
_cell.angle_alpha   90.00
_cell.angle_beta   90.00
_cell.angle_gamma   90.00
#
_symmetry.space_group_name_H-M   'P 1'
#
loop_
_entity.id
_entity.type
_entity.pdbx_description
1 polymer ?
#
loop_
_entity_poly.entity_id
_entity_poly.type
_entity_poly.pdbx_seq_one_letter_code
_entity_poly.pdbx_strand_id
1 'polypeptide(L)'
;MDEQLTFEFAERTTIKGFPELRWTGKRPYRSTQYYPAQLRERYGEERDGWINKIFWGDNLQVMSHLLKEYRGKIDLVYIDPPFDSKADYKRKIALKGIGNTTSDATSFEEKQYGDIWTNDEYLQFMYERLMILRELMSDTASIFVHCDWHKVHHLRCLMDEIFGSNMFLNEIVWQRTRAAHSDATYFGKVHDTILVYKKGGQAKFNPLYTEHSEAYLKRFTKEENGRKYMLVPLHGPGQGVARNFFGKIIAPPAGRCWPVQSKIDELIAQSRVELTSNGTPSKKVIWTRTMETLYQIGGTILCR
;
A
#
# COMPACT_ATOMS: atom_id res chain seq x y z
N MET A 1 28.42 30.96 19.47
CA MET A 1 28.43 29.65 18.81
C MET A 1 27.00 29.18 18.86
N ASP A 2 26.33 29.23 17.73
CA ASP A 2 24.95 28.71 17.68
C ASP A 2 25.02 27.21 17.90
N GLU A 3 24.37 26.76 18.95
CA GLU A 3 24.26 25.33 19.27
C GLU A 3 23.54 24.61 18.12
N GLN A 4 24.20 23.66 17.47
CA GLN A 4 23.64 22.95 16.34
C GLN A 4 22.47 22.09 16.83
N LEU A 5 21.27 22.37 16.33
CA LEU A 5 20.06 21.64 16.68
C LEU A 5 20.18 20.17 16.27
N THR A 6 19.97 19.25 17.22
CA THR A 6 19.99 17.81 17.04
C THR A 6 18.64 17.22 17.40
N PHE A 7 18.15 16.27 16.60
CA PHE A 7 16.93 15.53 16.87
C PHE A 7 17.27 14.12 17.32
N GLU A 8 16.77 13.72 18.48
CA GLU A 8 16.88 12.35 18.99
C GLU A 8 15.62 11.56 18.73
N PHE A 9 15.77 10.27 18.46
CA PHE A 9 14.70 9.34 18.17
C PHE A 9 14.53 8.35 19.31
N ALA A 10 13.26 7.98 19.60
CA ALA A 10 12.96 6.98 20.60
C ALA A 10 13.53 5.60 20.21
N GLU A 11 14.25 4.98 21.13
CA GLU A 11 14.71 3.60 20.96
C GLU A 11 13.51 2.65 20.90
N ARG A 12 13.60 1.71 20.01
CA ARG A 12 12.61 0.66 19.90
C ARG A 12 13.05 -0.56 20.69
N THR A 13 12.14 -1.10 21.49
CA THR A 13 12.39 -2.35 22.20
C THR A 13 12.45 -3.52 21.21
N THR A 14 13.42 -4.40 21.39
CA THR A 14 13.54 -5.65 20.63
C THR A 14 12.32 -6.53 20.90
N ILE A 15 11.61 -6.96 19.87
CA ILE A 15 10.47 -7.86 19.98
C ILE A 15 11.02 -9.29 19.95
N LYS A 16 10.90 -10.00 21.07
CA LYS A 16 11.35 -11.39 21.19
C LYS A 16 10.59 -12.29 20.20
N GLY A 17 11.31 -13.14 19.48
CA GLY A 17 10.72 -14.08 18.51
C GLY A 17 10.48 -13.50 17.13
N PHE A 18 10.98 -12.28 16.84
CA PHE A 18 10.88 -11.63 15.55
C PHE A 18 12.21 -11.69 14.79
N PRO A 19 12.23 -11.99 13.49
CA PRO A 19 13.45 -11.95 12.70
C PRO A 19 14.00 -10.51 12.62
N GLU A 20 15.28 -10.35 12.93
CA GLU A 20 16.04 -9.12 12.78
C GLU A 20 16.94 -9.23 11.56
N LEU A 21 16.89 -8.22 10.68
CA LEU A 21 17.77 -8.20 9.53
C LEU A 21 19.16 -7.68 9.95
N ARG A 22 20.20 -8.47 9.68
CA ARG A 22 21.59 -8.11 9.99
C ARG A 22 22.40 -7.97 8.72
N TRP A 23 23.25 -6.97 8.69
CA TRP A 23 24.23 -6.74 7.62
C TRP A 23 25.53 -6.21 8.21
N THR A 24 26.62 -6.29 7.45
CA THR A 24 27.92 -5.81 7.86
C THR A 24 27.91 -4.28 7.97
N GLY A 25 28.37 -3.77 9.12
CA GLY A 25 28.38 -2.33 9.35
C GLY A 25 27.01 -1.72 9.68
N LYS A 26 26.00 -2.52 10.07
CA LYS A 26 24.72 -2.00 10.58
C LYS A 26 24.97 -1.05 11.75
N ARG A 27 24.56 0.18 11.58
CA ARG A 27 24.68 1.23 12.59
C ARG A 27 23.29 1.69 13.03
N PRO A 28 23.00 1.77 14.32
CA PRO A 28 21.75 2.34 14.79
C PRO A 28 21.69 3.83 14.42
N TYR A 29 20.53 4.23 13.87
CA TYR A 29 20.26 5.63 13.53
C TYR A 29 19.37 6.22 14.62
N ARG A 30 19.99 6.92 15.58
CA ARG A 30 19.35 7.41 16.81
C ARG A 30 19.13 8.90 16.83
N SER A 31 19.84 9.64 16.01
CA SER A 31 19.75 11.09 15.95
C SER A 31 20.18 11.62 14.59
N THR A 32 19.77 12.83 14.28
CA THR A 32 20.22 13.58 13.10
C THR A 32 20.39 15.05 13.45
N GLN A 33 21.36 15.67 12.79
CA GLN A 33 21.56 17.11 12.88
C GLN A 33 20.58 17.84 11.97
N TYR A 34 20.21 19.04 12.35
CA TYR A 34 19.40 19.91 11.51
C TYR A 34 20.24 20.53 10.39
N TYR A 35 19.79 20.34 9.15
CA TYR A 35 20.37 20.94 7.96
C TYR A 35 19.38 21.97 7.39
N PRO A 36 19.68 23.29 7.45
CA PRO A 36 18.76 24.31 6.95
C PRO A 36 18.65 24.26 5.44
N ALA A 37 17.42 24.29 4.92
CA ALA A 37 17.18 24.49 3.49
C ALA A 37 17.06 25.98 3.18
N GLN A 38 17.49 26.38 1.98
CA GLN A 38 17.37 27.73 1.48
C GLN A 38 16.26 27.81 0.45
N LEU A 39 15.38 28.82 0.54
CA LEU A 39 14.38 29.09 -0.49
C LEU A 39 15.09 29.58 -1.74
N ARG A 40 14.97 28.88 -2.84
CA ARG A 40 15.56 29.25 -4.12
C ARG A 40 14.58 30.03 -5.00
N GLU A 41 13.38 29.50 -5.15
CA GLU A 41 12.35 30.05 -6.05
C GLU A 41 10.97 29.83 -5.45
N ARG A 42 10.02 30.73 -5.75
CA ARG A 42 8.63 30.63 -5.33
C ARG A 42 7.71 30.87 -6.52
N TYR A 43 6.77 29.96 -6.73
CA TYR A 43 5.76 30.04 -7.77
C TYR A 43 4.35 29.93 -7.16
N GLY A 44 3.44 30.77 -7.66
CA GLY A 44 2.06 30.77 -7.20
C GLY A 44 1.85 31.45 -5.85
N GLU A 45 0.61 31.41 -5.41
CA GLU A 45 0.17 32.01 -4.15
C GLU A 45 -0.16 30.95 -3.11
N GLU A 46 0.00 31.30 -1.86
CA GLU A 46 -0.40 30.47 -0.74
C GLU A 46 -1.93 30.43 -0.64
N ARG A 47 -2.48 29.23 -0.45
CA ARG A 47 -3.93 29.03 -0.24
C ARG A 47 -4.15 28.41 1.13
N ASP A 48 -4.97 29.05 1.93
CA ASP A 48 -5.32 28.58 3.28
C ASP A 48 -4.09 28.27 4.18
N GLY A 49 -3.02 29.06 4.05
CA GLY A 49 -1.78 28.85 4.80
C GLY A 49 -0.89 27.75 4.22
N TRP A 50 -1.19 27.23 3.01
CA TRP A 50 -0.44 26.15 2.38
C TRP A 50 0.11 26.51 1.01
N ILE A 51 1.35 26.12 0.76
CA ILE A 51 1.98 26.09 -0.57
C ILE A 51 2.77 24.79 -0.73
N ASN A 52 2.67 24.16 -1.90
CA ASN A 52 3.45 22.97 -2.20
C ASN A 52 4.94 23.30 -2.23
N LYS A 53 5.76 22.42 -1.65
CA LYS A 53 7.21 22.58 -1.55
C LYS A 53 7.94 21.48 -2.30
N ILE A 54 8.96 21.83 -3.07
CA ILE A 54 9.88 20.89 -3.70
C ILE A 54 11.25 21.14 -3.07
N PHE A 55 11.88 20.08 -2.58
CA PHE A 55 13.20 20.12 -2.01
C PHE A 55 14.17 19.40 -2.93
N TRP A 56 15.31 20.00 -3.17
CA TRP A 56 16.39 19.43 -3.95
C TRP A 56 17.65 19.27 -3.11
N GLY A 57 18.17 18.04 -3.01
CA GLY A 57 19.34 17.71 -2.22
C GLY A 57 19.34 16.26 -1.76
N ASP A 58 20.30 15.90 -0.91
CA ASP A 58 20.26 14.60 -0.23
C ASP A 58 19.01 14.49 0.64
N ASN A 59 18.23 13.45 0.42
CA ASN A 59 16.93 13.30 1.07
C ASN A 59 17.02 13.11 2.58
N LEU A 60 18.12 12.57 3.11
CA LEU A 60 18.31 12.46 4.57
C LEU A 60 18.47 13.85 5.20
N GLN A 61 19.23 14.74 4.56
CA GLN A 61 19.40 16.12 5.00
C GLN A 61 18.10 16.92 4.87
N VAL A 62 17.38 16.74 3.75
CA VAL A 62 16.06 17.35 3.53
C VAL A 62 15.07 16.92 4.61
N MET A 63 15.00 15.62 4.92
CA MET A 63 14.11 15.13 5.97
C MET A 63 14.48 15.65 7.34
N SER A 64 15.78 15.86 7.64
CA SER A 64 16.20 16.51 8.87
C SER A 64 15.72 17.96 8.97
N HIS A 65 15.74 18.69 7.84
CA HIS A 65 15.14 20.03 7.77
C HIS A 65 13.64 19.98 8.08
N LEU A 66 12.93 19.01 7.51
CA LEU A 66 11.48 18.87 7.71
C LEU A 66 11.10 18.53 9.16
N LEU A 67 11.96 17.85 9.92
CA LEU A 67 11.67 17.52 11.32
C LEU A 67 11.35 18.73 12.19
N LYS A 68 11.94 19.89 11.90
CA LYS A 68 11.69 21.11 12.66
C LYS A 68 10.22 21.54 12.67
N GLU A 69 9.56 21.42 11.52
CA GLU A 69 8.16 21.85 11.34
C GLU A 69 7.16 20.68 11.31
N TYR A 70 7.58 19.52 10.78
CA TYR A 70 6.68 18.44 10.41
C TYR A 70 6.85 17.16 11.24
N ARG A 71 7.65 17.14 12.30
CA ARG A 71 7.77 15.96 13.17
C ARG A 71 6.38 15.54 13.68
N GLY A 72 5.98 14.30 13.42
CA GLY A 72 4.70 13.76 13.83
C GLY A 72 3.47 14.34 13.11
N LYS A 73 3.63 15.01 11.96
CA LYS A 73 2.54 15.71 11.26
C LYS A 73 2.23 15.18 9.86
N ILE A 74 3.10 14.41 9.25
CA ILE A 74 2.91 13.91 7.89
C ILE A 74 1.94 12.73 7.92
N ASP A 75 0.81 12.84 7.23
CA ASP A 75 -0.24 11.82 7.23
C ASP A 75 -0.03 10.74 6.15
N LEU A 76 0.70 11.05 5.08
CA LEU A 76 0.97 10.13 3.99
C LEU A 76 2.41 10.26 3.51
N VAL A 77 3.08 9.13 3.40
CA VAL A 77 4.42 9.03 2.80
C VAL A 77 4.33 8.06 1.63
N TYR A 78 4.84 8.47 0.47
CA TYR A 78 5.09 7.60 -0.67
C TYR A 78 6.54 7.74 -1.07
N ILE A 79 7.26 6.63 -1.15
CA ILE A 79 8.65 6.62 -1.62
C ILE A 79 8.84 5.59 -2.72
N ASP A 80 9.67 5.99 -3.68
CA ASP A 80 10.15 5.19 -4.80
C ASP A 80 11.68 5.21 -4.75
N PRO A 81 12.29 4.39 -3.87
CA PRO A 81 13.73 4.40 -3.65
C PRO A 81 14.47 3.72 -4.82
N PRO A 82 15.80 3.86 -4.92
CA PRO A 82 16.59 3.03 -5.83
C PRO A 82 16.30 1.55 -5.63
N PHE A 83 16.17 0.78 -6.74
CA PHE A 83 15.81 -0.64 -6.68
C PHE A 83 17.02 -1.58 -6.62
N ASP A 84 18.24 -1.03 -6.65
CA ASP A 84 19.48 -1.78 -6.86
C ASP A 84 19.44 -2.62 -8.15
N SER A 85 18.90 -2.02 -9.19
CA SER A 85 18.76 -2.64 -10.52
C SER A 85 20.11 -2.84 -11.21
N LYS A 86 21.20 -2.34 -10.60
CA LYS A 86 22.57 -2.33 -11.13
C LYS A 86 22.69 -1.56 -12.44
N ALA A 87 21.77 -0.65 -12.70
CA ALA A 87 21.78 0.25 -13.83
C ALA A 87 22.32 1.62 -13.42
N ASP A 88 23.22 2.17 -14.24
CA ASP A 88 23.59 3.57 -14.13
C ASP A 88 22.59 4.41 -14.90
N TYR A 89 21.84 5.26 -14.21
CA TYR A 89 20.92 6.19 -14.85
C TYR A 89 21.66 7.44 -15.29
N LYS A 90 21.86 7.57 -16.62
CA LYS A 90 22.56 8.66 -17.25
C LYS A 90 21.59 9.48 -18.10
N ARG A 91 21.70 10.80 -18.02
CA ARG A 91 20.97 11.71 -18.89
C ARG A 91 21.84 12.13 -20.06
N LYS A 92 21.38 11.89 -21.28
CA LYS A 92 22.00 12.46 -22.48
C LYS A 92 21.64 13.93 -22.61
N ILE A 93 22.60 14.82 -22.47
CA ILE A 93 22.42 16.24 -22.69
C ILE A 93 22.82 16.56 -24.12
N ALA A 94 21.83 16.85 -24.97
CA ALA A 94 22.10 17.32 -26.34
C ALA A 94 22.48 18.80 -26.27
N LEU A 95 23.68 19.13 -26.69
CA LEU A 95 24.14 20.52 -26.90
C LEU A 95 23.45 21.09 -28.14
N LYS A 96 22.51 22.03 -27.95
CA LYS A 96 21.94 22.80 -29.05
C LYS A 96 23.02 23.73 -29.62
N GLY A 97 23.44 23.52 -30.89
CA GLY A 97 24.20 24.53 -31.60
C GLY A 97 25.51 24.10 -32.28
N ILE A 98 25.86 22.82 -32.27
CA ILE A 98 27.03 22.34 -33.09
C ILE A 98 26.47 21.46 -34.20
N GLY A 99 26.70 21.92 -35.44
CA GLY A 99 26.16 21.32 -36.65
C GLY A 99 26.53 19.84 -36.82
N ASN A 100 25.77 19.18 -37.69
CA ASN A 100 25.88 17.75 -38.02
C ASN A 100 27.34 17.30 -38.26
N THR A 101 27.94 16.75 -37.23
CA THR A 101 29.14 15.91 -37.39
C THR A 101 28.78 14.53 -36.88
N THR A 102 29.02 13.56 -37.73
CA THR A 102 28.77 12.13 -37.55
C THR A 102 29.78 11.48 -36.57
N SER A 103 29.96 12.04 -35.40
CA SER A 103 30.76 11.40 -34.34
C SER A 103 30.01 11.43 -33.03
N ASP A 104 30.06 10.33 -32.28
CA ASP A 104 29.47 10.08 -30.98
C ASP A 104 29.90 11.07 -29.85
N ALA A 105 30.61 12.15 -30.21
CA ALA A 105 31.21 13.11 -29.30
C ALA A 105 30.33 14.30 -28.91
N THR A 106 29.05 14.37 -29.34
CA THR A 106 28.19 15.53 -29.14
C THR A 106 27.16 15.37 -28.00
N SER A 107 27.18 14.27 -27.28
CA SER A 107 26.34 14.09 -26.08
C SER A 107 27.22 13.91 -24.86
N PHE A 108 27.13 14.83 -23.90
CA PHE A 108 27.65 14.58 -22.55
C PHE A 108 26.63 13.74 -21.80
N GLU A 109 27.06 12.61 -21.25
CA GLU A 109 26.29 11.80 -20.34
C GLU A 109 26.52 12.31 -18.89
N GLU A 110 25.54 12.95 -18.31
CA GLU A 110 25.57 13.29 -16.89
C GLU A 110 24.99 12.14 -16.08
N LYS A 111 25.79 11.59 -15.18
CA LYS A 111 25.30 10.56 -14.25
C LYS A 111 24.33 11.19 -13.27
N GLN A 112 23.06 10.85 -13.39
CA GLN A 112 22.01 11.39 -12.51
C GLN A 112 22.06 10.71 -11.13
N TYR A 113 22.13 9.40 -11.10
CA TYR A 113 22.43 8.60 -9.90
C TYR A 113 22.88 7.19 -10.32
N GLY A 114 23.71 6.57 -9.47
CA GLY A 114 24.09 5.16 -9.63
C GLY A 114 23.16 4.28 -8.80
N ASP A 115 22.59 3.27 -9.45
CA ASP A 115 21.79 2.24 -8.77
C ASP A 115 22.62 0.96 -8.57
N ILE A 116 23.91 1.14 -8.26
CA ILE A 116 24.86 0.07 -7.98
C ILE A 116 25.22 0.16 -6.50
N TRP A 117 24.70 -0.78 -5.74
CA TRP A 117 24.89 -0.86 -4.31
C TRP A 117 25.51 -2.19 -3.92
N THR A 118 26.29 -2.22 -2.84
CA THR A 118 26.42 -3.45 -2.07
C THR A 118 25.14 -3.65 -1.26
N ASN A 119 24.79 -4.89 -0.95
CA ASN A 119 23.58 -5.16 -0.14
C ASN A 119 23.62 -4.42 1.20
N ASP A 120 24.77 -4.39 1.83
CA ASP A 120 24.96 -3.77 3.15
C ASP A 120 24.77 -2.25 3.10
N GLU A 121 25.31 -1.58 2.07
CA GLU A 121 25.14 -0.13 1.85
C GLU A 121 23.68 0.22 1.56
N TYR A 122 23.01 -0.55 0.71
CA TYR A 122 21.60 -0.33 0.40
C TYR A 122 20.72 -0.45 1.65
N LEU A 123 20.95 -1.48 2.45
CA LEU A 123 20.18 -1.71 3.67
C LEU A 123 20.39 -0.59 4.69
N GLN A 124 21.63 -0.13 4.88
CA GLN A 124 21.93 0.99 5.76
C GLN A 124 21.30 2.28 5.26
N PHE A 125 21.41 2.56 3.95
CA PHE A 125 20.79 3.71 3.29
C PHE A 125 19.27 3.76 3.51
N MET A 126 18.58 2.64 3.31
CA MET A 126 17.13 2.55 3.51
C MET A 126 16.75 2.63 4.98
N TYR A 127 17.53 1.97 5.86
CA TYR A 127 17.29 1.98 7.29
C TYR A 127 17.25 3.40 7.87
N GLU A 128 18.27 4.21 7.58
CA GLU A 128 18.37 5.59 8.08
C GLU A 128 17.19 6.45 7.60
N ARG A 129 16.80 6.30 6.34
CA ARG A 129 15.70 7.06 5.74
C ARG A 129 14.32 6.64 6.26
N LEU A 130 14.10 5.36 6.43
CA LEU A 130 12.85 4.85 7.01
C LEU A 130 12.71 5.26 8.49
N MET A 131 13.81 5.32 9.24
CA MET A 131 13.81 5.79 10.63
C MET A 131 13.36 7.26 10.71
N ILE A 132 13.95 8.15 9.91
CA ILE A 132 13.57 9.57 9.94
C ILE A 132 12.16 9.80 9.36
N LEU A 133 11.74 9.05 8.34
CA LEU A 133 10.38 9.09 7.82
C LEU A 133 9.36 8.73 8.91
N ARG A 134 9.66 7.69 9.70
CA ARG A 134 8.79 7.30 10.82
C ARG A 134 8.62 8.44 11.84
N GLU A 135 9.67 9.21 12.10
CA GLU A 135 9.59 10.39 12.99
C GLU A 135 8.74 11.53 12.40
N LEU A 136 8.78 11.73 11.08
CA LEU A 136 7.95 12.73 10.40
C LEU A 136 6.46 12.36 10.38
N MET A 137 6.13 11.07 10.34
CA MET A 137 4.76 10.58 10.23
C MET A 137 3.93 10.88 11.48
N SER A 138 2.65 11.22 11.28
CA SER A 138 1.65 11.29 12.36
C SER A 138 1.25 9.87 12.83
N ASP A 139 0.61 9.74 13.99
CA ASP A 139 0.22 8.43 14.53
C ASP A 139 -0.85 7.72 13.70
N THR A 140 -1.58 8.44 12.86
CA THR A 140 -2.59 7.91 11.92
C THR A 140 -2.06 7.77 10.50
N ALA A 141 -0.76 8.02 10.29
CA ALA A 141 -0.16 8.03 8.97
C ALA A 141 0.03 6.64 8.37
N SER A 142 0.06 6.62 7.05
CA SER A 142 0.46 5.45 6.26
C SER A 142 1.69 5.76 5.41
N ILE A 143 2.54 4.75 5.22
CA ILE A 143 3.70 4.80 4.33
C ILE A 143 3.56 3.74 3.24
N PHE A 144 3.83 4.14 2.01
CA PHE A 144 3.87 3.31 0.81
C PHE A 144 5.30 3.27 0.30
N VAL A 145 5.87 2.08 0.22
CA VAL A 145 7.22 1.86 -0.29
C VAL A 145 7.15 1.03 -1.56
N HIS A 146 7.39 1.68 -2.70
CA HIS A 146 7.40 1.02 -3.99
C HIS A 146 8.78 0.39 -4.24
N CYS A 147 8.80 -0.85 -4.67
CA CYS A 147 10.03 -1.56 -5.00
C CYS A 147 9.76 -2.70 -5.97
N ASP A 148 10.76 -3.03 -6.76
CA ASP A 148 10.71 -4.22 -7.59
C ASP A 148 11.14 -5.49 -6.84
N TRP A 149 11.22 -6.60 -7.56
CA TRP A 149 11.56 -7.91 -7.01
C TRP A 149 12.98 -8.01 -6.44
N HIS A 150 13.92 -7.10 -6.78
CA HIS A 150 15.32 -7.19 -6.32
C HIS A 150 15.45 -7.01 -4.80
N LYS A 151 14.72 -6.06 -4.24
CA LYS A 151 14.89 -5.66 -2.83
C LYS A 151 13.62 -5.74 -1.98
N VAL A 152 12.45 -6.01 -2.56
CA VAL A 152 11.18 -6.00 -1.82
C VAL A 152 11.19 -6.87 -0.56
N HIS A 153 11.81 -8.06 -0.63
CA HIS A 153 11.90 -8.98 0.49
C HIS A 153 12.77 -8.44 1.64
N HIS A 154 13.86 -7.76 1.32
CA HIS A 154 14.70 -7.08 2.31
C HIS A 154 13.98 -5.87 2.92
N LEU A 155 13.32 -5.06 2.08
CA LEU A 155 12.55 -3.90 2.53
C LEU A 155 11.40 -4.33 3.43
N ARG A 156 10.72 -5.45 3.14
CA ARG A 156 9.69 -5.99 4.01
C ARG A 156 10.24 -6.30 5.40
N CYS A 157 11.37 -7.01 5.50
CA CYS A 157 12.00 -7.31 6.79
C CYS A 157 12.42 -6.02 7.54
N LEU A 158 12.98 -5.06 6.81
CA LEU A 158 13.41 -3.79 7.36
C LEU A 158 12.24 -2.95 7.89
N MET A 159 11.14 -2.91 7.17
CA MET A 159 9.92 -2.22 7.60
C MET A 159 9.27 -2.92 8.80
N ASP A 160 9.27 -4.25 8.84
CA ASP A 160 8.81 -5.00 9.99
C ASP A 160 9.66 -4.69 11.24
N GLU A 161 10.97 -4.50 11.08
CA GLU A 161 11.88 -4.08 12.17
C GLU A 161 11.59 -2.65 12.64
N ILE A 162 11.36 -1.71 11.72
CA ILE A 162 11.21 -0.28 12.05
C ILE A 162 9.79 0.05 12.53
N PHE A 163 8.77 -0.42 11.84
CA PHE A 163 7.37 -0.10 12.14
C PHE A 163 6.70 -1.15 13.03
N GLY A 164 7.08 -2.40 12.90
CA GLY A 164 6.44 -3.56 13.49
C GLY A 164 5.61 -4.35 12.49
N SER A 165 5.67 -5.66 12.54
CA SER A 165 4.89 -6.52 11.64
C SER A 165 3.39 -6.35 11.78
N ASN A 166 2.91 -6.03 12.99
CA ASN A 166 1.50 -5.73 13.26
C ASN A 166 1.04 -4.38 12.67
N MET A 167 1.97 -3.57 12.18
CA MET A 167 1.67 -2.31 11.47
C MET A 167 1.57 -2.49 9.95
N PHE A 168 1.87 -3.67 9.44
CA PHE A 168 1.67 -4.01 8.05
C PHE A 168 0.18 -3.98 7.71
N LEU A 169 -0.17 -3.26 6.64
CA LEU A 169 -1.54 -3.15 6.17
C LEU A 169 -1.79 -3.97 4.92
N ASN A 170 -0.92 -3.82 3.93
CA ASN A 170 -1.14 -4.43 2.62
C ASN A 170 0.15 -4.55 1.80
N GLU A 171 0.11 -5.46 0.84
CA GLU A 171 1.06 -5.58 -0.26
C GLU A 171 0.29 -5.40 -1.57
N ILE A 172 0.59 -4.33 -2.30
CA ILE A 172 -0.06 -4.01 -3.56
C ILE A 172 0.86 -4.49 -4.68
N VAL A 173 0.34 -5.35 -5.54
CA VAL A 173 1.05 -5.82 -6.72
C VAL A 173 0.70 -4.92 -7.90
N TRP A 174 1.69 -4.21 -8.41
CA TRP A 174 1.57 -3.34 -9.56
C TRP A 174 2.05 -4.04 -10.83
N GLN A 175 1.15 -4.31 -11.77
CA GLN A 175 1.53 -4.90 -13.05
C GLN A 175 2.22 -3.87 -13.93
N ARG A 176 3.56 -3.99 -14.10
CA ARG A 176 4.38 -3.09 -14.89
C ARG A 176 4.30 -3.36 -16.40
N THR A 177 4.29 -4.64 -16.76
CA THR A 177 4.24 -5.07 -18.16
C THR A 177 3.32 -6.29 -18.34
N ARG A 178 2.77 -6.45 -19.53
CA ARG A 178 1.97 -7.64 -19.88
C ARG A 178 2.77 -8.67 -20.68
N ALA A 179 3.92 -8.28 -21.23
CA ALA A 179 4.73 -9.14 -22.06
C ALA A 179 5.76 -9.90 -21.21
N ALA A 180 5.73 -11.22 -21.28
CA ALA A 180 6.85 -12.06 -20.87
C ALA A 180 7.75 -12.31 -22.10
N HIS A 181 9.08 -12.31 -21.92
CA HIS A 181 9.99 -12.69 -22.96
C HIS A 181 9.90 -14.20 -23.22
N SER A 182 9.83 -14.62 -24.50
CA SER A 182 9.63 -16.01 -24.90
C SER A 182 10.81 -16.94 -24.59
N ASP A 183 12.00 -16.37 -24.37
CA ASP A 183 13.25 -17.14 -24.23
C ASP A 183 13.65 -17.35 -22.75
N ALA A 184 12.73 -17.14 -21.83
CA ALA A 184 13.02 -17.23 -20.41
C ALA A 184 12.95 -18.68 -19.91
N THR A 185 13.96 -19.10 -19.14
CA THR A 185 13.97 -20.35 -18.40
C THR A 185 13.17 -20.31 -17.08
N TYR A 186 12.56 -19.15 -16.76
CA TYR A 186 11.77 -18.88 -15.56
C TYR A 186 10.60 -17.95 -15.87
N PHE A 187 9.66 -17.84 -14.95
CA PHE A 187 8.52 -16.94 -15.11
C PHE A 187 8.92 -15.46 -15.23
N GLY A 188 8.25 -14.73 -16.12
CA GLY A 188 8.52 -13.31 -16.35
C GLY A 188 8.29 -12.46 -15.09
N LYS A 189 9.17 -11.49 -14.85
CA LYS A 189 9.10 -10.51 -13.77
C LYS A 189 8.26 -9.32 -14.23
N VAL A 190 6.96 -9.44 -14.13
CA VAL A 190 5.99 -8.53 -14.77
C VAL A 190 5.39 -7.50 -13.82
N HIS A 191 5.76 -7.52 -12.54
CA HIS A 191 5.18 -6.65 -11.53
C HIS A 191 6.23 -6.02 -10.61
N ASP A 192 5.85 -4.91 -10.03
CA ASP A 192 6.50 -4.31 -8.87
C ASP A 192 5.58 -4.45 -7.65
N THR A 193 6.12 -4.21 -6.48
CA THR A 193 5.41 -4.35 -5.21
C THR A 193 5.40 -3.03 -4.46
N ILE A 194 4.27 -2.66 -3.87
CA ILE A 194 4.17 -1.52 -2.97
C ILE A 194 3.80 -2.04 -1.59
N LEU A 195 4.73 -1.93 -0.64
CA LEU A 195 4.50 -2.30 0.75
C LEU A 195 3.80 -1.16 1.47
N VAL A 196 2.72 -1.46 2.18
CA VAL A 196 1.92 -0.47 2.91
C VAL A 196 1.96 -0.75 4.40
N TYR A 197 2.41 0.22 5.17
CA TYR A 197 2.45 0.18 6.63
C TYR A 197 1.77 1.40 7.23
N LYS A 198 1.26 1.27 8.45
CA LYS A 198 0.86 2.39 9.29
C LYS A 198 1.91 2.65 10.37
N LYS A 199 1.94 3.87 10.92
CA LYS A 199 2.86 4.19 12.02
C LYS A 199 2.35 3.74 13.38
N GLY A 200 1.08 3.96 13.66
CA GLY A 200 0.49 3.77 14.99
C GLY A 200 -0.89 3.13 14.95
N GLY A 201 -1.84 3.72 15.64
CA GLY A 201 -3.17 3.19 15.86
C GLY A 201 -4.01 2.91 14.60
N GLN A 202 -5.09 3.64 14.42
CA GLN A 202 -5.96 3.48 13.25
C GLN A 202 -5.48 4.40 12.12
N ALA A 203 -5.05 3.81 10.99
CA ALA A 203 -4.67 4.57 9.82
C ALA A 203 -5.89 5.32 9.23
N LYS A 204 -5.65 6.52 8.71
CA LYS A 204 -6.64 7.23 7.89
C LYS A 204 -6.84 6.45 6.59
N PHE A 205 -8.03 5.96 6.36
CA PHE A 205 -8.37 5.23 5.14
C PHE A 205 -9.75 5.66 4.63
N ASN A 206 -9.79 6.17 3.42
CA ASN A 206 -11.03 6.50 2.73
C ASN A 206 -11.30 5.39 1.71
N PRO A 207 -12.30 4.52 1.94
CA PRO A 207 -12.61 3.45 1.00
C PRO A 207 -12.94 4.01 -0.38
N LEU A 208 -12.31 3.46 -1.40
CA LEU A 208 -12.65 3.74 -2.78
C LEU A 208 -13.68 2.71 -3.25
N TYR A 209 -14.73 3.20 -3.87
CA TYR A 209 -15.80 2.39 -4.39
C TYR A 209 -15.83 2.52 -5.91
N THR A 210 -16.14 1.44 -6.60
CA THR A 210 -16.40 1.44 -8.03
C THR A 210 -17.83 1.00 -8.29
N GLU A 211 -18.40 1.46 -9.37
CA GLU A 211 -19.71 0.98 -9.80
C GLU A 211 -19.67 -0.52 -10.06
N HIS A 212 -20.74 -1.19 -9.72
CA HIS A 212 -20.89 -2.62 -10.03
C HIS A 212 -20.89 -2.86 -11.54
N SER A 213 -20.25 -3.94 -11.97
CA SER A 213 -20.32 -4.35 -13.37
C SER A 213 -21.77 -4.67 -13.77
N GLU A 214 -22.12 -4.42 -15.02
CA GLU A 214 -23.44 -4.78 -15.55
C GLU A 214 -23.78 -6.26 -15.33
N ALA A 215 -22.79 -7.15 -15.45
CA ALA A 215 -22.96 -8.58 -15.20
C ALA A 215 -23.38 -8.88 -13.75
N TYR A 216 -22.85 -8.12 -12.80
CA TYR A 216 -23.26 -8.24 -11.40
C TYR A 216 -24.67 -7.67 -11.19
N LEU A 217 -24.99 -6.53 -11.77
CA LEU A 217 -26.31 -5.89 -11.67
C LEU A 217 -27.43 -6.77 -12.28
N LYS A 218 -27.14 -7.51 -13.34
CA LYS A 218 -28.08 -8.48 -13.95
C LYS A 218 -28.50 -9.62 -13.01
N ARG A 219 -27.79 -9.85 -11.90
CA ARG A 219 -28.16 -10.87 -10.89
C ARG A 219 -29.33 -10.44 -10.00
N PHE A 220 -29.66 -9.15 -9.95
CA PHE A 220 -30.76 -8.59 -9.18
C PHE A 220 -32.07 -8.71 -9.98
N THR A 221 -32.60 -9.92 -10.08
CA THR A 221 -33.75 -10.26 -10.94
C THR A 221 -35.09 -10.21 -10.21
N LYS A 222 -35.06 -10.16 -8.86
CA LYS A 222 -36.28 -10.13 -8.04
C LYS A 222 -36.54 -8.73 -7.53
N GLU A 223 -37.80 -8.42 -7.28
CA GLU A 223 -38.23 -7.12 -6.76
C GLU A 223 -39.25 -7.31 -5.62
N GLU A 224 -39.08 -6.52 -4.57
CA GLU A 224 -40.00 -6.46 -3.42
C GLU A 224 -40.06 -5.03 -2.92
N ASN A 225 -41.25 -4.50 -2.74
CA ASN A 225 -41.50 -3.11 -2.25
C ASN A 225 -40.69 -2.05 -3.05
N GLY A 226 -40.62 -2.18 -4.38
CA GLY A 226 -39.90 -1.27 -5.27
C GLY A 226 -38.37 -1.37 -5.18
N ARG A 227 -37.83 -2.40 -4.50
CA ARG A 227 -36.38 -2.64 -4.38
C ARG A 227 -35.99 -3.96 -5.03
N LYS A 228 -35.03 -3.87 -5.93
CA LYS A 228 -34.44 -5.07 -6.55
C LYS A 228 -33.56 -5.83 -5.57
N TYR A 229 -33.59 -7.15 -5.64
CA TYR A 229 -32.71 -7.99 -4.83
C TYR A 229 -32.31 -9.26 -5.60
N MET A 230 -31.24 -9.88 -5.10
CA MET A 230 -30.82 -11.21 -5.52
C MET A 230 -30.78 -12.16 -4.35
N LEU A 231 -30.91 -13.45 -4.61
CA LEU A 231 -30.75 -14.51 -3.61
C LEU A 231 -29.30 -15.01 -3.62
N VAL A 232 -28.71 -15.10 -2.45
CA VAL A 232 -27.41 -15.74 -2.25
C VAL A 232 -27.56 -16.87 -1.23
N PRO A 233 -26.79 -17.96 -1.36
CA PRO A 233 -26.82 -19.05 -0.38
C PRO A 233 -26.56 -18.50 1.03
N LEU A 234 -27.37 -18.95 2.00
CA LEU A 234 -27.21 -18.57 3.40
C LEU A 234 -26.16 -19.45 4.12
N HIS A 235 -25.90 -20.64 3.58
CA HIS A 235 -24.94 -21.58 4.16
C HIS A 235 -23.48 -21.19 3.87
N GLY A 236 -22.61 -21.44 4.86
CA GLY A 236 -21.15 -21.39 4.71
C GLY A 236 -20.53 -22.77 4.52
N PRO A 237 -19.20 -22.85 4.33
CA PRO A 237 -18.47 -24.11 4.32
C PRO A 237 -18.43 -24.71 5.73
N GLY A 238 -18.41 -26.04 5.83
CA GLY A 238 -18.29 -26.75 7.10
C GLY A 238 -19.40 -27.80 7.31
N GLN A 239 -19.30 -28.53 8.41
CA GLN A 239 -20.37 -29.43 8.84
C GLN A 239 -21.28 -28.70 9.81
N GLY A 240 -22.58 -28.71 9.58
CA GLY A 240 -23.56 -28.02 10.39
C GLY A 240 -24.76 -28.88 10.75
N VAL A 241 -25.50 -28.45 11.75
CA VAL A 241 -26.76 -29.07 12.20
C VAL A 241 -27.95 -28.37 11.53
N ALA A 242 -29.08 -29.07 11.49
CA ALA A 242 -30.35 -28.51 11.02
C ALA A 242 -30.78 -27.30 11.89
N ARG A 243 -31.40 -26.31 11.29
CA ARG A 243 -31.85 -25.07 11.92
C ARG A 243 -33.32 -24.79 11.58
N ASN A 244 -33.95 -23.99 12.42
CA ASN A 244 -35.34 -23.59 12.21
C ASN A 244 -35.41 -22.41 11.24
N PHE A 245 -36.23 -22.55 10.20
CA PHE A 245 -36.55 -21.47 9.25
C PHE A 245 -38.09 -21.42 9.12
N PHE A 246 -38.69 -20.37 9.57
CA PHE A 246 -40.14 -20.17 9.46
C PHE A 246 -40.96 -21.33 10.09
N GLY A 247 -40.49 -21.90 11.20
CA GLY A 247 -41.13 -23.05 11.87
C GLY A 247 -40.73 -24.43 11.28
N LYS A 248 -39.93 -24.49 10.24
CA LYS A 248 -39.46 -25.74 9.62
C LYS A 248 -37.99 -25.99 9.97
N ILE A 249 -37.67 -27.21 10.38
CA ILE A 249 -36.30 -27.65 10.64
C ILE A 249 -35.68 -28.11 9.29
N ILE A 250 -34.66 -27.38 8.84
CA ILE A 250 -33.98 -27.62 7.55
C ILE A 250 -32.52 -27.97 7.79
N ALA A 251 -32.09 -29.13 7.26
CA ALA A 251 -30.68 -29.52 7.28
C ALA A 251 -29.87 -28.74 6.24
N PRO A 252 -28.62 -28.41 6.52
CA PRO A 252 -27.76 -27.80 5.52
C PRO A 252 -27.37 -28.82 4.43
N PRO A 253 -27.01 -28.36 3.22
CA PRO A 253 -26.43 -29.24 2.21
C PRO A 253 -25.14 -29.93 2.71
N ALA A 254 -24.80 -31.09 2.13
CA ALA A 254 -23.61 -31.83 2.49
C ALA A 254 -22.34 -30.97 2.42
N GLY A 255 -21.52 -30.99 3.46
CA GLY A 255 -20.30 -30.17 3.57
C GLY A 255 -20.56 -28.68 3.81
N ARG A 256 -21.78 -28.31 4.23
CA ARG A 256 -22.18 -26.93 4.53
C ARG A 256 -22.74 -26.79 5.93
N CYS A 257 -22.77 -25.56 6.42
CA CYS A 257 -23.37 -25.23 7.70
C CYS A 257 -24.27 -23.99 7.60
N TRP A 258 -25.35 -23.99 8.36
CA TRP A 258 -26.16 -22.80 8.57
C TRP A 258 -25.49 -21.87 9.58
N PRO A 259 -25.75 -20.56 9.54
CA PRO A 259 -25.40 -19.67 10.63
C PRO A 259 -26.05 -20.11 11.96
N VAL A 260 -25.60 -19.56 13.07
CA VAL A 260 -26.23 -19.77 14.37
C VAL A 260 -27.70 -19.32 14.34
N GLN A 261 -28.58 -19.98 15.14
CA GLN A 261 -30.02 -19.72 15.10
C GLN A 261 -30.37 -18.25 15.32
N SER A 262 -29.73 -17.61 16.27
CA SER A 262 -29.96 -16.18 16.55
C SER A 262 -29.74 -15.27 15.33
N LYS A 263 -28.73 -15.59 14.49
CA LYS A 263 -28.49 -14.82 13.25
C LYS A 263 -29.52 -15.11 12.18
N ILE A 264 -30.04 -16.33 12.12
CA ILE A 264 -31.14 -16.69 11.23
C ILE A 264 -32.41 -15.94 11.63
N ASP A 265 -32.74 -15.93 12.92
CA ASP A 265 -33.93 -15.26 13.45
C ASP A 265 -33.87 -13.73 13.23
N GLU A 266 -32.69 -13.13 13.41
CA GLU A 266 -32.45 -11.72 13.06
C GLU A 266 -32.73 -11.43 11.58
N LEU A 267 -32.18 -12.26 10.67
CA LEU A 267 -32.38 -12.08 9.23
C LEU A 267 -33.82 -12.30 8.82
N ILE A 268 -34.54 -13.23 9.46
CA ILE A 268 -35.97 -13.46 9.23
C ILE A 268 -36.78 -12.25 9.68
N ALA A 269 -36.49 -11.72 10.89
CA ALA A 269 -37.17 -10.52 11.42
C ALA A 269 -36.95 -9.30 10.49
N GLN A 270 -35.79 -9.20 9.84
CA GLN A 270 -35.48 -8.18 8.83
C GLN A 270 -36.07 -8.46 7.45
N SER A 271 -36.88 -9.52 7.27
CA SER A 271 -37.40 -9.97 5.96
C SER A 271 -36.31 -10.28 4.93
N ARG A 272 -35.13 -10.67 5.38
CA ARG A 272 -33.93 -10.91 4.54
C ARG A 272 -33.67 -12.39 4.24
N VAL A 273 -34.57 -13.27 4.56
CA VAL A 273 -34.51 -14.71 4.22
C VAL A 273 -35.68 -15.07 3.32
N GLU A 274 -35.42 -15.85 2.31
CA GLU A 274 -36.43 -16.39 1.41
C GLU A 274 -36.11 -17.86 1.12
N LEU A 275 -37.13 -18.71 1.02
CA LEU A 275 -36.97 -20.06 0.56
C LEU A 275 -37.04 -20.08 -0.97
N THR A 276 -36.03 -20.66 -1.60
CA THR A 276 -36.04 -20.87 -3.06
C THR A 276 -37.15 -21.87 -3.47
N SER A 277 -37.44 -22.00 -4.75
CA SER A 277 -38.40 -22.99 -5.28
C SER A 277 -38.15 -24.42 -4.79
N ASN A 278 -36.89 -24.75 -4.51
CA ASN A 278 -36.44 -26.03 -3.98
C ASN A 278 -36.47 -26.08 -2.43
N GLY A 279 -37.03 -25.08 -1.76
CA GLY A 279 -37.12 -25.04 -0.30
C GLY A 279 -35.81 -24.70 0.41
N THR A 280 -34.76 -24.29 -0.29
CA THR A 280 -33.47 -23.96 0.30
C THR A 280 -33.49 -22.53 0.82
N PRO A 281 -33.14 -22.30 2.11
CA PRO A 281 -33.03 -20.97 2.67
C PRO A 281 -31.90 -20.14 2.01
N SER A 282 -32.23 -18.96 1.54
CA SER A 282 -31.33 -18.04 0.88
C SER A 282 -31.47 -16.63 1.44
N LYS A 283 -30.39 -15.88 1.47
CA LYS A 283 -30.36 -14.50 1.94
C LYS A 283 -30.69 -13.54 0.81
N LYS A 284 -31.61 -12.63 1.05
CA LYS A 284 -31.86 -11.50 0.15
C LYS A 284 -30.75 -10.47 0.26
N VAL A 285 -30.07 -10.18 -0.83
CA VAL A 285 -29.17 -9.05 -0.97
C VAL A 285 -29.92 -7.98 -1.75
N ILE A 286 -30.30 -6.91 -1.05
CA ILE A 286 -31.08 -5.83 -1.63
C ILE A 286 -30.14 -4.91 -2.38
N TRP A 287 -30.45 -4.56 -3.62
CA TRP A 287 -29.72 -3.53 -4.35
C TRP A 287 -30.01 -2.17 -3.73
N THR A 288 -28.95 -1.50 -3.30
CA THR A 288 -28.99 -0.11 -2.88
C THR A 288 -28.07 0.68 -3.79
N ARG A 289 -28.44 1.91 -4.17
CA ARG A 289 -27.67 2.77 -5.05
C ARG A 289 -26.26 3.09 -4.48
N THR A 290 -26.06 2.82 -3.21
CA THR A 290 -24.81 2.98 -2.44
C THR A 290 -24.02 1.68 -2.23
N MET A 291 -24.39 0.57 -2.90
CA MET A 291 -23.53 -0.62 -2.95
C MET A 291 -22.43 -0.39 -3.98
N GLU A 292 -21.59 0.53 -3.67
CA GLU A 292 -20.26 0.65 -4.25
C GLU A 292 -19.44 -0.50 -3.66
N THR A 293 -18.93 -1.38 -4.51
CA THR A 293 -18.10 -2.49 -4.04
C THR A 293 -16.69 -1.99 -3.90
N LEU A 294 -16.14 -2.12 -2.70
CA LEU A 294 -14.70 -2.05 -2.51
C LEU A 294 -14.09 -3.15 -3.37
N TYR A 295 -13.47 -2.80 -4.48
CA TYR A 295 -12.71 -3.76 -5.28
C TYR A 295 -11.42 -4.09 -4.54
N GLN A 296 -11.51 -4.97 -3.57
CA GLN A 296 -10.39 -5.78 -3.14
C GLN A 296 -10.32 -7.00 -4.07
N ILE A 297 -9.74 -6.80 -5.24
CA ILE A 297 -9.26 -7.94 -6.01
C ILE A 297 -7.98 -8.38 -5.32
N GLY A 298 -8.07 -9.41 -4.49
CA GLY A 298 -6.94 -10.20 -3.99
C GLY A 298 -5.59 -9.47 -3.85
N GLY A 299 -5.55 -8.33 -3.16
CA GLY A 299 -4.31 -7.56 -2.96
C GLY A 299 -3.81 -6.77 -4.18
N THR A 300 -4.50 -6.82 -5.32
CA THR A 300 -4.10 -6.09 -6.53
C THR A 300 -5.00 -4.87 -6.72
N ILE A 301 -4.47 -3.66 -6.61
CA ILE A 301 -5.10 -2.44 -7.08
C ILE A 301 -4.65 -2.23 -8.52
N LEU A 302 -5.54 -2.46 -9.47
CA LEU A 302 -5.34 -2.05 -10.86
C LEU A 302 -5.78 -0.58 -10.97
N CYS A 303 -4.87 0.37 -10.84
CA CYS A 303 -5.09 1.72 -11.31
C CYS A 303 -5.00 1.71 -12.83
N ARG A 304 -6.07 2.11 -13.53
CA ARG A 304 -6.06 2.41 -14.96
C ARG A 304 -5.64 3.85 -15.18
#